data_2fb22cd5766ff358f475325da02bc223
#
_entry.id   2fb22cd5766ff358f475325da02bc223
#
_cell.length_a   1.000
_cell.length_b   1.000
_cell.length_c   1.000
_cell.angle_alpha   90.00
_cell.angle_beta   90.00
_cell.angle_gamma   90.00
#
_symmetry.space_group_name_H-M   'P 1'
#
loop_
_entity.id
_entity.type
_entity.pdbx_description
1 polymer ?
#
loop_
_entity_poly.entity_id
_entity_poly.type
_entity_poly.pdbx_seq_one_letter_code
_entity_poly.pdbx_strand_id
1 'polypeptide(L)'
;MSKLKRNTIIDSRSAIVIQCINDHFQFDLMSLTGLKSRRRDIVEMRSIAYKLISINTNISLAKIGAYFDKDHATVRHGIFLCDDLIDFQKGFMEDYKAIKKVCDKHISFLNNVDRKVEDSFYTELKKSIIKEKITELEKELLSLETEDNE
;
A
#
# COMPACT_ATOMS: atom_id res chain seq x y z
N MET A 1 -22.73 23.41 -2.91
CA MET A 1 -22.50 22.69 -1.65
C MET A 1 -21.16 21.97 -1.73
N SER A 2 -20.20 22.38 -0.95
CA SER A 2 -18.94 21.64 -0.81
C SER A 2 -19.25 20.33 -0.07
N LYS A 3 -19.24 19.20 -0.76
CA LYS A 3 -19.14 17.92 -0.09
C LYS A 3 -17.87 17.96 0.74
N LEU A 4 -18.02 17.89 2.07
CA LEU A 4 -16.91 17.67 2.98
C LEU A 4 -15.98 16.62 2.35
N LYS A 5 -14.77 17.03 1.97
CA LYS A 5 -13.74 16.10 1.53
C LYS A 5 -13.55 15.12 2.69
N ARG A 6 -14.06 13.93 2.56
CA ARG A 6 -13.69 12.87 3.48
C ARG A 6 -12.17 12.75 3.38
N ASN A 7 -11.47 13.00 4.46
CA ASN A 7 -10.03 12.75 4.53
C ASN A 7 -9.85 11.25 4.32
N THR A 8 -9.75 10.85 3.06
CA THR A 8 -9.48 9.48 2.70
C THR A 8 -7.99 9.25 2.95
N ILE A 9 -7.68 8.49 3.99
CA ILE A 9 -6.30 8.11 4.29
C ILE A 9 -5.82 7.18 3.18
N ILE A 10 -4.76 7.60 2.50
CA ILE A 10 -4.13 6.81 1.43
C ILE A 10 -3.20 5.80 2.07
N ASP A 11 -3.33 4.52 1.70
CA ASP A 11 -2.44 3.46 2.17
C ASP A 11 -1.00 3.65 1.65
N SER A 12 -0.04 3.02 2.32
CA SER A 12 1.41 3.19 2.04
C SER A 12 1.79 2.84 0.61
N ARG A 13 1.26 1.74 0.09
CA ARG A 13 1.59 1.28 -1.27
C ARG A 13 1.03 2.23 -2.33
N SER A 14 -0.20 2.65 -2.17
CA SER A 14 -0.83 3.64 -3.06
C SER A 14 -0.09 4.99 -3.01
N ALA A 15 0.34 5.42 -1.83
CA ALA A 15 1.14 6.64 -1.66
C ALA A 15 2.49 6.55 -2.40
N ILE A 16 3.16 5.39 -2.35
CA ILE A 16 4.40 5.14 -3.10
C ILE A 16 4.16 5.26 -4.60
N VAL A 17 3.10 4.65 -5.11
CA VAL A 17 2.74 4.74 -6.54
C VAL A 17 2.54 6.20 -6.98
N ILE A 18 1.75 6.94 -6.22
CA ILE A 18 1.46 8.35 -6.51
C ILE A 18 2.74 9.17 -6.48
N GLN A 19 3.60 8.97 -5.50
CA GLN A 19 4.87 9.68 -5.39
C GLN A 19 5.82 9.37 -6.56
N CYS A 20 5.90 8.10 -6.98
CA CYS A 20 6.70 7.72 -8.15
C CYS A 20 6.23 8.40 -9.44
N ILE A 21 4.92 8.54 -9.62
CA ILE A 21 4.34 9.24 -10.77
C ILE A 21 4.65 10.72 -10.70
N ASN A 22 4.46 11.34 -9.55
CA ASN A 22 4.76 12.75 -9.33
C ASN A 22 6.23 13.09 -9.60
N ASP A 23 7.14 12.25 -9.12
CA ASP A 23 8.58 12.44 -9.33
C ASP A 23 8.97 12.27 -10.80
N HIS A 24 8.40 11.28 -11.49
CA HIS A 24 8.69 11.04 -12.90
C HIS A 24 8.26 12.19 -13.79
N PHE A 25 7.05 12.70 -13.60
CA PHE A 25 6.50 13.78 -14.42
C PHE A 25 6.76 15.18 -13.86
N GLN A 26 7.39 15.31 -12.70
CA GLN A 26 7.59 16.57 -12.00
C GLN A 26 6.28 17.34 -11.82
N PHE A 27 5.24 16.64 -11.38
CA PHE A 27 3.88 17.15 -11.26
C PHE A 27 3.17 16.53 -10.07
N ASP A 28 2.41 17.31 -9.31
CA ASP A 28 1.61 16.80 -8.20
C ASP A 28 0.21 16.39 -8.68
N LEU A 29 0.04 15.10 -8.93
CA LEU A 29 -1.20 14.50 -9.42
C LEU A 29 -2.37 14.76 -8.46
N MET A 30 -2.11 14.77 -7.16
CA MET A 30 -3.15 14.94 -6.14
C MET A 30 -3.62 16.38 -5.98
N SER A 31 -2.85 17.37 -6.44
CA SER A 31 -3.25 18.79 -6.42
C SER A 31 -4.47 19.07 -7.30
N LEU A 32 -4.73 18.19 -8.27
CA LEU A 32 -5.85 18.27 -9.20
C LEU A 32 -7.00 17.33 -8.83
N THR A 33 -6.96 16.73 -7.65
CA THR A 33 -8.06 15.90 -7.14
C THR A 33 -9.32 16.76 -7.01
N GLY A 34 -10.40 16.31 -7.62
CA GLY A 34 -11.66 17.04 -7.67
C GLY A 34 -11.81 18.01 -8.84
N LEU A 35 -10.75 18.30 -9.58
CA LEU A 35 -10.86 18.99 -10.85
C LEU A 35 -11.29 18.02 -11.95
N LYS A 36 -12.34 18.39 -12.69
CA LYS A 36 -12.77 17.63 -13.88
C LYS A 36 -11.84 17.94 -15.05
N SER A 37 -10.53 17.74 -14.86
CA SER A 37 -9.59 17.95 -15.94
C SER A 37 -9.66 16.80 -16.92
N ARG A 38 -9.91 17.13 -18.18
CA ARG A 38 -9.88 16.22 -19.33
C ARG A 38 -8.60 16.38 -20.14
N ARG A 39 -7.62 17.11 -19.61
CA ARG A 39 -6.31 17.20 -20.26
C ARG A 39 -5.73 15.80 -20.43
N ARG A 40 -5.23 15.53 -21.63
CA ARG A 40 -4.73 14.21 -22.02
C ARG A 40 -3.59 13.73 -21.11
N ASP A 41 -2.63 14.60 -20.81
CA ASP A 41 -1.52 14.28 -19.92
C ASP A 41 -1.95 13.87 -18.52
N ILE A 42 -2.94 14.55 -17.95
CA ILE A 42 -3.48 14.24 -16.62
C ILE A 42 -4.28 12.94 -16.63
N VAL A 43 -5.08 12.72 -17.66
CA VAL A 43 -5.85 11.46 -17.84
C VAL A 43 -4.88 10.29 -17.97
N GLU A 44 -3.80 10.43 -18.72
CA GLU A 44 -2.76 9.42 -18.86
C GLU A 44 -2.04 9.15 -17.54
N MET A 45 -1.66 10.17 -16.78
CA MET A 45 -1.05 10.00 -15.46
C MET A 45 -1.97 9.28 -14.47
N ARG A 46 -3.26 9.64 -14.44
CA ARG A 46 -4.26 8.95 -13.62
C ARG A 46 -4.42 7.49 -14.02
N SER A 47 -4.38 7.19 -15.31
CA SER A 47 -4.50 5.82 -15.81
C SER A 47 -3.35 4.94 -15.31
N ILE A 48 -2.13 5.48 -15.28
CA ILE A 48 -0.97 4.80 -14.70
C ILE A 48 -1.17 4.56 -13.20
N ALA A 49 -1.64 5.58 -12.48
CA ALA A 49 -1.93 5.46 -11.04
C ALA A 49 -2.97 4.38 -10.75
N TYR A 50 -4.07 4.36 -11.47
CA TYR A 50 -5.12 3.35 -11.31
C TYR A 50 -4.57 1.93 -11.55
N LYS A 51 -3.82 1.75 -12.62
CA LYS A 51 -3.22 0.46 -12.96
C LYS A 51 -2.24 -0.01 -11.90
N LEU A 52 -1.27 0.82 -11.54
CA LEU A 52 -0.21 0.44 -10.59
C LEU A 52 -0.75 0.24 -9.17
N ILE A 53 -1.73 1.02 -8.73
CA ILE A 53 -2.39 0.80 -7.44
C ILE A 53 -3.17 -0.52 -7.46
N SER A 54 -3.89 -0.80 -8.53
CA SER A 54 -4.68 -2.04 -8.65
C SER A 54 -3.83 -3.31 -8.60
N ILE A 55 -2.64 -3.30 -9.20
CA ILE A 55 -1.75 -4.47 -9.20
C ILE A 55 -0.89 -4.61 -7.93
N ASN A 56 -0.69 -3.54 -7.18
CA ASN A 56 0.15 -3.53 -5.99
C ASN A 56 -0.63 -3.58 -4.67
N THR A 57 -1.95 -3.49 -4.72
CA THR A 57 -2.83 -3.49 -3.55
C THR A 57 -4.03 -4.42 -3.76
N ASN A 58 -4.71 -4.76 -2.67
CA ASN A 58 -5.96 -5.53 -2.70
C ASN A 58 -7.19 -4.63 -2.48
N ILE A 59 -7.04 -3.32 -2.60
CA ILE A 59 -8.15 -2.39 -2.40
C ILE A 59 -9.11 -2.41 -3.59
N SER A 60 -10.39 -2.10 -3.32
CA SER A 60 -11.41 -2.07 -4.36
C SER A 60 -11.21 -0.89 -5.33
N LEU A 61 -11.76 -1.02 -6.54
CA LEU A 61 -11.77 0.07 -7.52
C LEU A 61 -12.50 1.31 -6.98
N ALA A 62 -13.55 1.11 -6.18
CA ALA A 62 -14.27 2.20 -5.52
C ALA A 62 -13.36 2.97 -4.54
N LYS A 63 -12.53 2.27 -3.79
CA LYS A 63 -11.58 2.90 -2.86
C LYS A 63 -10.45 3.63 -3.61
N ILE A 64 -9.93 3.04 -4.68
CA ILE A 64 -8.97 3.73 -5.56
C ILE A 64 -9.59 5.01 -6.11
N GLY A 65 -10.82 4.93 -6.60
CA GLY A 65 -11.55 6.09 -7.11
C GLY A 65 -11.73 7.18 -6.06
N ALA A 66 -11.99 6.81 -4.81
CA ALA A 66 -12.14 7.76 -3.71
C ALA A 66 -10.87 8.60 -3.48
N TYR A 67 -9.68 8.05 -3.72
CA TYR A 67 -8.43 8.82 -3.63
C TYR A 67 -8.37 9.96 -4.64
N PHE A 68 -8.99 9.80 -5.80
CA PHE A 68 -8.97 10.75 -6.92
C PHE A 68 -10.31 11.48 -7.12
N ASP A 69 -11.24 11.33 -6.20
CA ASP A 69 -12.62 11.85 -6.32
C ASP A 69 -13.30 11.39 -7.62
N LYS A 70 -13.17 10.09 -7.90
CA LYS A 70 -13.75 9.42 -9.06
C LYS A 70 -14.51 8.17 -8.62
N ASP A 71 -15.44 7.70 -9.47
CA ASP A 71 -16.14 6.45 -9.24
C ASP A 71 -15.35 5.23 -9.72
N HIS A 72 -15.84 4.04 -9.36
CA HIS A 72 -15.20 2.77 -9.74
C HIS A 72 -15.20 2.53 -11.26
N ALA A 73 -16.22 3.01 -11.97
CA ALA A 73 -16.30 2.87 -13.42
C ALA A 73 -15.21 3.69 -14.13
N THR A 74 -14.94 4.90 -13.65
CA THR A 74 -13.85 5.75 -14.13
C THR A 74 -12.50 5.08 -13.91
N VAL A 75 -12.28 4.46 -12.76
CA VAL A 75 -11.04 3.73 -12.46
C VAL A 75 -10.87 2.54 -13.40
N ARG A 76 -11.92 1.74 -13.58
CA ARG A 76 -11.90 0.59 -14.51
C ARG A 76 -11.57 1.03 -15.93
N HIS A 77 -12.24 2.07 -16.41
CA HIS A 77 -11.98 2.63 -17.73
C HIS A 77 -10.54 3.14 -17.86
N GLY A 78 -10.03 3.79 -16.84
CA GLY A 78 -8.63 4.26 -16.79
C GLY A 78 -7.62 3.11 -16.85
N ILE A 79 -7.89 1.99 -16.20
CA ILE A 79 -7.02 0.79 -16.27
C ILE A 79 -6.98 0.24 -17.69
N PHE A 80 -8.12 0.10 -18.34
CA PHE A 80 -8.18 -0.34 -19.74
C PHE A 80 -7.48 0.65 -20.68
N LEU A 81 -7.65 1.95 -20.47
CA LEU A 81 -6.94 2.97 -21.23
C LEU A 81 -5.40 2.84 -21.07
N CYS A 82 -4.93 2.60 -19.85
CA CYS A 82 -3.51 2.37 -19.59
C CYS A 82 -2.99 1.18 -20.39
N ASP A 83 -3.70 0.05 -20.38
CA ASP A 83 -3.33 -1.15 -21.10
C ASP A 83 -3.29 -0.89 -22.63
N ASP A 84 -4.27 -0.18 -23.17
CA ASP A 84 -4.29 0.20 -24.59
C ASP A 84 -3.13 1.14 -24.95
N LEU A 85 -2.85 2.12 -24.12
CA LEU A 85 -1.75 3.07 -24.36
C LEU A 85 -0.37 2.39 -24.30
N ILE A 86 -0.20 1.42 -23.42
CA ILE A 86 1.02 0.60 -23.37
C ILE A 86 1.22 -0.14 -24.69
N ASP A 87 0.16 -0.68 -25.28
CA ASP A 87 0.23 -1.45 -26.52
C ASP A 87 0.45 -0.56 -27.77
N PHE A 88 -0.09 0.66 -27.77
CA PHE A 88 -0.15 1.47 -28.99
C PHE A 88 0.73 2.73 -28.97
N GLN A 89 1.25 3.14 -27.83
CA GLN A 89 2.07 4.35 -27.71
C GLN A 89 3.41 4.07 -27.03
N LYS A 90 4.47 4.07 -27.81
CA LYS A 90 5.82 3.76 -27.33
C LYS A 90 6.29 4.67 -26.20
N GLY A 91 6.08 5.98 -26.33
CA GLY A 91 6.46 6.96 -25.29
C GLY A 91 5.73 6.72 -23.98
N PHE A 92 4.44 6.41 -24.02
CA PHE A 92 3.66 6.05 -22.83
C PHE A 92 4.15 4.74 -22.20
N MET A 93 4.44 3.74 -23.01
CA MET A 93 4.99 2.46 -22.56
C MET A 93 6.34 2.65 -21.84
N GLU A 94 7.21 3.51 -22.37
CA GLU A 94 8.50 3.82 -21.74
C GLU A 94 8.33 4.50 -20.39
N ASP A 95 7.44 5.48 -20.29
CA ASP A 95 7.09 6.14 -19.03
C ASP A 95 6.51 5.15 -18.02
N TYR A 96 5.57 4.34 -18.44
CA TYR A 96 4.95 3.32 -17.59
C TYR A 96 5.99 2.33 -17.02
N LYS A 97 6.85 1.81 -17.87
CA LYS A 97 7.91 0.87 -17.47
C LYS A 97 8.90 1.50 -16.49
N ALA A 98 9.31 2.74 -16.74
CA ALA A 98 10.22 3.46 -15.86
C ALA A 98 9.60 3.68 -14.47
N ILE A 99 8.35 4.13 -14.42
CA ILE A 99 7.61 4.33 -13.17
C ILE A 99 7.42 3.00 -12.43
N LYS A 100 6.97 1.98 -13.13
CA LYS A 100 6.75 0.64 -12.55
C LYS A 100 8.03 0.07 -11.92
N LYS A 101 9.16 0.21 -12.58
CA LYS A 101 10.46 -0.26 -12.06
C LYS A 101 10.81 0.40 -10.73
N VAL A 102 10.63 1.70 -10.61
CA VAL A 102 10.89 2.44 -9.36
C VAL A 102 9.88 2.05 -8.28
N CYS A 103 8.59 1.95 -8.62
CA CYS A 103 7.54 1.52 -7.71
C CYS A 103 7.82 0.12 -7.15
N ASP A 104 8.14 -0.84 -8.01
CA ASP A 104 8.42 -2.23 -7.61
C ASP A 104 9.58 -2.30 -6.63
N LYS A 105 10.62 -1.49 -6.84
CA LYS A 105 11.76 -1.39 -5.93
C LYS A 105 11.37 -0.88 -4.55
N HIS A 106 10.62 0.21 -4.48
CA HIS A 106 10.18 0.80 -3.21
C HIS A 106 9.19 -0.09 -2.46
N ILE A 107 8.26 -0.71 -3.18
CA ILE A 107 7.28 -1.64 -2.58
C ILE A 107 7.97 -2.90 -2.06
N SER A 108 8.94 -3.45 -2.77
CA SER A 108 9.76 -4.58 -2.31
C SER A 108 10.52 -4.23 -1.04
N PHE A 109 11.08 -3.03 -0.95
CA PHE A 109 11.75 -2.54 0.26
C PHE A 109 10.77 -2.46 1.43
N LEU A 110 9.59 -1.89 1.23
CA LEU A 110 8.54 -1.79 2.26
C LEU A 110 8.12 -3.18 2.75
N ASN A 111 7.87 -4.12 1.85
CA ASN A 111 7.50 -5.49 2.20
C ASN A 111 8.58 -6.19 3.04
N ASN A 112 9.85 -5.94 2.75
CA ASN A 112 10.96 -6.50 3.53
C ASN A 112 11.06 -5.88 4.93
N VAL A 113 10.79 -4.60 5.06
CA VAL A 113 10.75 -3.91 6.36
C VAL A 113 9.59 -4.45 7.20
N ASP A 114 8.41 -4.54 6.63
CA ASP A 114 7.22 -5.07 7.30
C ASP A 114 7.45 -6.50 7.79
N ARG A 115 8.03 -7.35 6.96
CA ARG A 115 8.37 -8.74 7.33
C ARG A 115 9.35 -8.81 8.49
N LYS A 116 10.39 -8.00 8.49
CA LYS A 116 11.36 -7.94 9.60
C LYS A 116 10.73 -7.49 10.90
N VAL A 117 9.84 -6.52 10.85
CA VAL A 117 9.10 -6.03 12.03
C VAL A 117 8.18 -7.12 12.56
N GLU A 118 7.45 -7.81 11.71
CA GLU A 118 6.59 -8.93 12.11
C GLU A 118 7.40 -10.07 12.74
N ASP A 119 8.50 -10.48 12.12
CA ASP A 119 9.37 -11.53 12.63
C ASP A 119 9.96 -11.16 14.00
N SER A 120 10.39 -9.92 14.18
CA SER A 120 10.88 -9.41 15.45
C SER A 120 9.80 -9.42 16.53
N PHE A 121 8.61 -8.96 16.21
CA PHE A 121 7.46 -8.97 17.12
C PHE A 121 7.07 -10.39 17.54
N TYR A 122 7.01 -11.31 16.60
CA TYR A 122 6.73 -12.72 16.86
C TYR A 122 7.76 -13.35 17.79
N THR A 123 9.02 -13.06 17.57
CA THR A 123 10.12 -13.57 18.39
C THR A 123 10.03 -13.05 19.83
N GLU A 124 9.77 -11.76 20.03
CA GLU A 124 9.61 -11.17 21.35
C GLU A 124 8.36 -11.69 22.08
N LEU A 125 7.26 -11.87 21.36
CA LEU A 125 6.05 -12.46 21.91
C LEU A 125 6.27 -13.90 22.39
N LYS A 126 6.96 -14.74 21.59
CA LYS A 126 7.33 -16.12 21.98
C LYS A 126 8.19 -16.14 23.25
N LYS A 127 9.18 -15.27 23.32
CA LYS A 127 10.04 -15.14 24.51
C LYS A 127 9.24 -14.80 25.77
N SER A 128 8.30 -13.87 25.66
CA SER A 128 7.41 -13.47 26.77
C SER A 128 6.55 -14.63 27.27
N ILE A 129 5.92 -15.37 26.35
CA ILE A 129 5.10 -16.54 26.69
C ILE A 129 5.92 -17.64 27.37
N ILE A 130 7.12 -17.91 26.89
CA ILE A 130 8.03 -18.91 27.47
C ILE A 130 8.44 -18.49 28.88
N LYS A 131 8.77 -17.23 29.13
CA LYS A 131 9.12 -16.68 30.43
C LYS A 131 7.99 -16.84 31.44
N GLU A 132 6.76 -16.51 31.06
CA GLU A 132 5.57 -16.69 31.92
C GLU A 132 5.38 -18.16 32.30
N LYS A 133 5.52 -19.08 31.34
CA LYS A 133 5.37 -20.51 31.56
C LYS A 133 6.47 -21.09 32.47
N ILE A 134 7.71 -20.62 32.34
CA ILE A 134 8.81 -20.99 33.23
C ILE A 134 8.52 -20.54 34.65
N THR A 135 8.07 -19.29 34.86
CA THR A 135 7.71 -18.76 36.18
C THR A 135 6.58 -19.58 36.84
N GLU A 136 5.58 -19.98 36.06
CA GLU A 136 4.47 -20.81 36.54
C GLU A 136 4.96 -22.21 36.96
N LEU A 137 5.79 -22.84 36.16
CA LEU A 137 6.39 -24.15 36.47
C LEU A 137 7.33 -24.09 37.69
N GLU A 138 8.08 -23.02 37.85
CA GLU A 138 8.93 -22.83 39.04
C GLU A 138 8.12 -22.73 40.33
N LYS A 139 6.97 -22.02 40.30
CA LYS A 139 6.03 -21.94 41.43
C LYS A 139 5.44 -23.31 41.77
N GLU A 140 5.05 -24.08 40.76
CA GLU A 140 4.49 -25.41 40.90
C GLU A 140 5.51 -26.38 41.52
N LEU A 141 6.76 -26.34 41.06
CA LEU A 141 7.86 -27.11 41.61
C LEU A 141 8.13 -26.77 43.07
N LEU A 142 8.13 -25.50 43.42
CA LEU A 142 8.33 -25.03 44.80
C LEU A 142 7.22 -25.52 45.75
N SER A 143 5.97 -25.57 45.30
CA SER A 143 4.85 -26.09 46.06
C SER A 143 4.96 -27.58 46.32
N LEU A 144 5.45 -28.36 45.35
CA LEU A 144 5.69 -29.80 45.48
C LEU A 144 6.86 -30.08 46.45
N GLU A 145 7.92 -29.31 46.45
CA GLU A 145 9.06 -29.44 47.35
C GLU A 145 8.67 -29.13 48.80
N THR A 146 7.76 -28.17 49.06
CA THR A 146 7.26 -27.88 50.38
C THR A 146 6.29 -28.94 50.95
N GLU A 147 5.57 -29.67 50.08
CA GLU A 147 4.73 -30.80 50.47
C GLU A 147 5.57 -32.02 50.90
N ASP A 148 6.71 -32.27 50.30
CA ASP A 148 7.61 -33.41 50.63
C ASP A 148 8.39 -33.20 51.95
N ASN A 149 8.41 -32.02 52.54
CA ASN A 149 9.11 -31.69 53.76
C ASN A 149 8.22 -31.69 55.04
N GLU A 150 6.95 -32.09 54.90
CA GLU A 150 6.08 -32.29 56.07
C GLU A 150 6.18 -33.78 56.54
#